data_62956e1d70ff8f3134028fe8a515d411
#
_entry.id   62956e1d70ff8f3134028fe8a515d411
#
_cell.length_a   1.000
_cell.length_b   1.000
_cell.length_c   1.000
_cell.angle_alpha   90.00
_cell.angle_beta   90.00
_cell.angle_gamma   90.00
#
_symmetry.space_group_name_H-M   'P 1'
#
loop_
_entity.id
_entity.type
_entity.pdbx_description
1 polymer ?
#
loop_
_entity_poly.entity_id
_entity_poly.type
_entity_poly.pdbx_seq_one_letter_code
_entity_poly.pdbx_strand_id
1 'polypeptide(L)'
;MLKQLLTFFLFFLITNAAKADFNVWGSAVRLHVNGTDIFYNTRHLSSATAIGTASFEGTIGVFAHNSGSLKFLGGEINTAKTNGYSICKVMMYYVVYERGSRPVAPVFTVVNLALFCNCDGSSFSACGGKACLSVNDQKFQNVQEAADLTNYANGDYTIEIYYKINGGENGNCGLQYIDNATTTNYKANFSITTPLALNMISLNGIVAEEKIKVKWVVQNDVDIVKYEVQKSENGVSFNTINITTANQLSTISNYLFTDFNPIMGTNYYRVKALNRNESVNISKVFRIYYGIVGNTIFIYPNPSGNDLAVRIVAVYKGNYQLSVLNNNGQQIVSMPFVHDGNDKTIHITMPFLLAKGIYRLFLIDKSQFYKQSFLIK
;
A
#
# COMPACT_ATOMS: atom_id res chain seq x y z
N MET A 1 -95.95 -2.16 -6.57
CA MET A 1 -94.55 -2.63 -6.60
C MET A 1 -93.63 -1.45 -6.53
N LEU A 2 -93.18 -1.15 -5.32
CA LEU A 2 -92.39 0.06 -5.01
C LEU A 2 -90.90 -0.38 -4.96
N LYS A 3 -90.12 0.09 -5.90
CA LYS A 3 -88.66 -0.13 -5.87
C LYS A 3 -88.02 0.94 -4.99
N GLN A 4 -87.51 0.54 -3.85
CA GLN A 4 -86.67 1.38 -3.02
C GLN A 4 -85.28 1.47 -3.66
N LEU A 5 -84.87 2.67 -3.98
CA LEU A 5 -83.51 3.02 -4.41
C LEU A 5 -82.69 3.26 -3.15
N LEU A 6 -81.75 2.36 -2.84
CA LEU A 6 -80.79 2.53 -1.73
C LEU A 6 -79.59 3.30 -2.27
N THR A 7 -79.47 4.58 -1.89
CA THR A 7 -78.37 5.43 -2.22
C THR A 7 -77.28 5.19 -1.18
N PHE A 8 -76.20 4.53 -1.56
CA PHE A 8 -74.96 4.37 -0.76
C PHE A 8 -74.18 5.69 -0.84
N PHE A 9 -74.18 6.44 0.28
CA PHE A 9 -73.22 7.55 0.46
C PHE A 9 -71.90 6.98 0.84
N LEU A 10 -70.98 6.93 -0.11
CA LEU A 10 -69.55 6.61 0.15
C LEU A 10 -68.88 7.84 0.75
N PHE A 11 -68.74 7.84 2.09
CA PHE A 11 -67.90 8.81 2.79
C PHE A 11 -66.44 8.53 2.40
N PHE A 12 -65.89 9.30 1.46
CA PHE A 12 -64.44 9.40 1.30
C PHE A 12 -63.88 10.14 2.52
N LEU A 13 -63.34 9.39 3.48
CA LEU A 13 -62.46 9.91 4.46
C LEU A 13 -61.17 10.33 3.74
N ILE A 14 -61.09 11.60 3.35
CA ILE A 14 -59.84 12.23 2.93
C ILE A 14 -59.04 12.35 4.24
N THR A 15 -58.20 11.37 4.48
CA THR A 15 -57.14 11.52 5.47
C THR A 15 -56.16 12.54 4.88
N ASN A 16 -56.32 13.81 5.26
CA ASN A 16 -55.24 14.78 5.08
C ASN A 16 -54.05 14.26 5.88
N ALA A 17 -53.13 13.52 5.21
CA ALA A 17 -51.82 13.28 5.75
C ALA A 17 -51.23 14.66 6.00
N ALA A 18 -51.12 15.06 7.28
CA ALA A 18 -50.51 16.30 7.68
C ALA A 18 -49.10 16.34 7.03
N LYS A 19 -48.95 17.18 6.04
CA LYS A 19 -47.66 17.40 5.39
C LYS A 19 -46.74 17.99 6.45
N ALA A 20 -45.63 17.34 6.74
CA ALA A 20 -44.65 17.87 7.66
C ALA A 20 -44.16 19.22 7.12
N ASP A 21 -44.35 20.32 7.89
CA ASP A 21 -43.90 21.66 7.47
C ASP A 21 -42.41 21.91 7.79
N PHE A 22 -41.61 20.87 7.61
CA PHE A 22 -40.15 20.94 7.52
C PHE A 22 -39.68 20.14 6.32
N ASN A 23 -38.58 20.56 5.74
CA ASN A 23 -38.07 20.05 4.48
C ASN A 23 -36.55 19.83 4.57
N VAL A 24 -36.02 18.92 3.72
CA VAL A 24 -34.59 18.69 3.52
C VAL A 24 -34.17 19.33 2.21
N TRP A 25 -33.18 20.17 2.25
CA TRP A 25 -32.61 20.78 1.05
C TRP A 25 -31.19 20.30 0.68
N GLY A 26 -30.51 19.63 1.61
CA GLY A 26 -29.23 18.99 1.36
C GLY A 26 -28.96 17.87 2.36
N SER A 27 -28.40 16.79 1.89
CA SER A 27 -27.90 15.69 2.73
C SER A 27 -26.65 15.06 2.13
N ALA A 28 -25.75 14.59 2.98
CA ALA A 28 -24.49 13.98 2.54
C ALA A 28 -23.97 12.97 3.57
N VAL A 29 -23.31 11.94 3.07
CA VAL A 29 -22.52 10.97 3.84
C VAL A 29 -21.09 11.45 3.96
N ARG A 30 -20.51 11.35 5.15
CA ARG A 30 -19.06 11.56 5.32
C ARG A 30 -18.33 10.24 5.39
N LEU A 31 -17.38 10.06 4.48
CA LEU A 31 -16.49 8.90 4.43
C LEU A 31 -15.04 9.37 4.57
N HIS A 32 -14.25 8.58 5.26
CA HIS A 32 -12.79 8.63 5.19
C HIS A 32 -12.32 7.75 4.04
N VAL A 33 -11.64 8.32 3.06
CA VAL A 33 -11.20 7.60 1.85
C VAL A 33 -9.73 7.89 1.64
N ASN A 34 -8.88 6.87 1.79
CA ASN A 34 -7.43 6.94 1.57
C ASN A 34 -6.76 8.13 2.27
N GLY A 35 -7.06 8.33 3.55
CA GLY A 35 -6.45 9.40 4.36
C GLY A 35 -7.16 10.76 4.27
N THR A 36 -8.25 10.87 3.51
CA THR A 36 -8.98 12.13 3.32
C THR A 36 -10.45 11.96 3.68
N ASP A 37 -11.01 12.91 4.43
CA ASP A 37 -12.43 12.96 4.75
C ASP A 37 -13.21 13.69 3.66
N ILE A 38 -14.19 13.01 3.07
CA ILE A 38 -14.97 13.51 1.95
C ILE A 38 -16.46 13.42 2.27
N PHE A 39 -17.21 14.51 1.98
CA PHE A 39 -18.66 14.49 1.95
C PHE A 39 -19.17 14.10 0.57
N TYR A 40 -19.98 13.06 0.51
CA TYR A 40 -20.66 12.57 -0.67
C TYR A 40 -22.13 12.99 -0.60
N ASN A 41 -22.57 13.87 -1.49
CA ASN A 41 -23.94 14.33 -1.54
C ASN A 41 -24.92 13.20 -1.84
N THR A 42 -25.91 13.03 -0.99
CA THR A 42 -27.07 12.16 -1.24
C THR A 42 -28.20 12.97 -1.90
N ARG A 43 -28.37 14.22 -1.45
CA ARG A 43 -29.35 15.15 -1.99
C ARG A 43 -28.82 16.57 -1.97
N HIS A 44 -29.09 17.32 -3.05
CA HIS A 44 -28.95 18.78 -3.09
C HIS A 44 -29.95 19.36 -4.10
N LEU A 45 -30.51 20.53 -3.81
CA LEU A 45 -31.46 21.21 -4.70
C LEU A 45 -30.76 22.01 -5.81
N SER A 46 -29.53 22.43 -5.55
CA SER A 46 -28.67 23.17 -6.50
C SER A 46 -27.20 23.03 -6.05
N SER A 47 -26.27 23.48 -6.88
CA SER A 47 -24.84 23.52 -6.52
C SER A 47 -24.57 24.36 -5.26
N ALA A 48 -25.37 25.40 -4.98
CA ALA A 48 -25.27 26.22 -3.78
C ALA A 48 -25.70 25.48 -2.51
N THR A 49 -26.47 24.40 -2.62
CA THR A 49 -26.96 23.59 -1.50
C THR A 49 -26.16 22.30 -1.27
N ALA A 50 -25.22 22.02 -2.14
CA ALA A 50 -24.35 20.85 -2.01
C ALA A 50 -23.46 20.96 -0.76
N ILE A 51 -23.43 19.90 0.05
CA ILE A 51 -22.60 19.80 1.25
C ILE A 51 -21.16 19.41 0.88
N GLY A 52 -21.02 18.48 -0.06
CA GLY A 52 -19.75 17.98 -0.57
C GLY A 52 -19.55 18.20 -2.07
N THR A 53 -18.49 17.69 -2.60
CA THR A 53 -18.12 17.80 -4.02
C THR A 53 -18.40 16.53 -4.83
N ALA A 54 -18.59 15.39 -4.18
CA ALA A 54 -18.86 14.09 -4.79
C ALA A 54 -20.32 13.67 -4.61
N SER A 55 -20.83 12.80 -5.48
CA SER A 55 -22.15 12.18 -5.34
C SER A 55 -22.06 10.84 -4.61
N PHE A 56 -23.04 10.54 -3.75
CA PHE A 56 -23.17 9.24 -3.08
C PHE A 56 -23.91 8.26 -3.99
N GLU A 57 -23.27 7.88 -5.08
CA GLU A 57 -23.78 6.94 -6.08
C GLU A 57 -22.60 6.22 -6.76
N GLY A 58 -22.93 5.12 -7.46
CA GLY A 58 -21.93 4.37 -8.20
C GLY A 58 -20.92 3.67 -7.31
N THR A 59 -19.65 3.69 -7.69
CA THR A 59 -18.57 2.99 -6.97
C THR A 59 -17.63 3.99 -6.30
N ILE A 60 -17.48 3.86 -4.97
CA ILE A 60 -16.55 4.69 -4.16
C ILE A 60 -15.11 4.28 -4.46
N GLY A 61 -14.83 2.97 -4.55
CA GLY A 61 -13.49 2.46 -4.84
C GLY A 61 -13.30 1.00 -4.47
N VAL A 62 -12.03 0.56 -4.59
CA VAL A 62 -11.54 -0.74 -4.15
C VAL A 62 -10.54 -0.51 -3.03
N PHE A 63 -10.68 -1.22 -1.91
CA PHE A 63 -9.92 -1.00 -0.69
C PHE A 63 -9.32 -2.29 -0.18
N ALA A 64 -8.15 -2.19 0.46
CA ALA A 64 -7.49 -3.34 1.05
C ALA A 64 -8.20 -3.76 2.35
N HIS A 65 -8.37 -5.06 2.56
CA HIS A 65 -8.92 -5.61 3.79
C HIS A 65 -8.09 -5.18 5.02
N ASN A 66 -8.77 -4.77 6.09
CA ASN A 66 -8.16 -4.28 7.35
C ASN A 66 -7.19 -3.10 7.19
N SER A 67 -7.31 -2.30 6.12
CA SER A 67 -6.40 -1.17 5.87
C SER A 67 -6.78 0.12 6.60
N GLY A 68 -8.02 0.23 7.07
CA GLY A 68 -8.57 1.49 7.59
C GLY A 68 -8.72 2.59 6.54
N SER A 69 -8.54 2.28 5.25
CA SER A 69 -8.57 3.26 4.16
C SER A 69 -9.98 3.63 3.70
N LEU A 70 -11.02 2.94 4.18
CA LEU A 70 -12.42 3.31 3.99
C LEU A 70 -13.17 3.21 5.31
N LYS A 71 -13.58 4.36 5.87
CA LYS A 71 -14.38 4.40 7.10
C LYS A 71 -15.65 5.19 6.87
N PHE A 72 -16.74 4.72 7.45
CA PHE A 72 -17.99 5.45 7.51
C PHE A 72 -17.98 6.33 8.76
N LEU A 73 -18.04 7.66 8.57
CA LEU A 73 -17.92 8.62 9.65
C LEU A 73 -19.28 9.23 10.08
N GLY A 74 -20.37 8.89 9.39
CA GLY A 74 -21.68 9.48 9.59
C GLY A 74 -22.07 10.40 8.44
N GLY A 75 -22.64 11.56 8.74
CA GLY A 75 -23.11 12.47 7.70
C GLY A 75 -23.63 13.80 8.20
N GLU A 76 -24.13 14.58 7.26
CA GLU A 76 -24.76 15.88 7.49
C GLU A 76 -26.10 15.95 6.76
N ILE A 77 -27.06 16.62 7.38
CA ILE A 77 -28.33 16.97 6.76
C ILE A 77 -28.68 18.41 7.05
N ASN A 78 -29.14 19.12 6.02
CA ASN A 78 -29.57 20.49 6.07
C ASN A 78 -31.08 20.57 5.85
N THR A 79 -31.76 21.18 6.79
CA THR A 79 -33.22 21.23 6.85
C THR A 79 -33.70 22.68 6.91
N ALA A 80 -34.90 22.93 6.40
CA ALA A 80 -35.65 24.13 6.63
C ALA A 80 -36.96 23.81 7.38
N LYS A 81 -37.40 24.68 8.25
CA LYS A 81 -38.66 24.54 8.97
C LYS A 81 -39.54 25.79 8.76
N THR A 82 -40.86 25.62 8.84
CA THR A 82 -41.81 26.72 8.87
C THR A 82 -41.93 27.27 10.30
N ASN A 83 -42.29 28.53 10.44
CA ASN A 83 -42.52 29.14 11.76
C ASN A 83 -43.56 28.34 12.59
N GLY A 84 -43.25 28.13 13.88
CA GLY A 84 -44.07 27.31 14.77
C GLY A 84 -43.70 25.82 14.80
N TYR A 85 -42.89 25.33 13.83
CA TYR A 85 -42.40 23.96 13.80
C TYR A 85 -41.02 23.83 14.43
N SER A 86 -40.81 22.69 15.09
CA SER A 86 -39.53 22.33 15.69
C SER A 86 -39.03 21.00 15.15
N ILE A 87 -37.75 20.90 14.90
CA ILE A 87 -37.08 19.63 14.62
C ILE A 87 -36.54 19.10 15.95
N CYS A 88 -36.99 17.92 16.31
CA CYS A 88 -36.72 17.31 17.63
C CYS A 88 -35.53 16.33 17.57
N LYS A 89 -35.46 15.56 16.51
CA LYS A 89 -34.43 14.52 16.36
C LYS A 89 -34.17 14.23 14.90
N VAL A 90 -32.90 14.11 14.56
CA VAL A 90 -32.42 13.71 13.24
C VAL A 90 -31.53 12.49 13.36
N MET A 91 -31.81 11.50 12.56
CA MET A 91 -31.10 10.23 12.57
C MET A 91 -30.75 9.83 11.12
N MET A 92 -29.56 9.29 10.95
CA MET A 92 -29.14 8.58 9.75
C MET A 92 -29.22 7.08 10.01
N TYR A 93 -29.70 6.35 9.06
CA TYR A 93 -29.78 4.90 9.08
C TYR A 93 -28.91 4.35 7.98
N TYR A 94 -28.05 3.37 8.28
CA TYR A 94 -27.24 2.72 7.26
C TYR A 94 -27.20 1.21 7.45
N VAL A 95 -27.00 0.50 6.35
CA VAL A 95 -26.75 -0.93 6.30
C VAL A 95 -25.75 -1.23 5.20
N VAL A 96 -24.90 -2.23 5.44
CA VAL A 96 -23.96 -2.74 4.44
C VAL A 96 -24.27 -4.19 4.15
N TYR A 97 -24.29 -4.56 2.89
CA TYR A 97 -24.55 -5.93 2.44
C TYR A 97 -23.80 -6.22 1.13
N GLU A 98 -23.60 -7.49 0.81
CA GLU A 98 -22.99 -7.91 -0.45
C GLU A 98 -23.82 -7.40 -1.65
N ARG A 99 -23.12 -6.88 -2.66
CA ARG A 99 -23.76 -6.33 -3.86
C ARG A 99 -24.64 -7.39 -4.54
N GLY A 100 -25.89 -7.02 -4.81
CA GLY A 100 -26.89 -7.93 -5.39
C GLY A 100 -27.62 -8.82 -4.37
N SER A 101 -27.19 -8.83 -3.11
CA SER A 101 -27.76 -9.69 -2.05
C SER A 101 -28.44 -8.86 -0.95
N ARG A 102 -29.23 -7.83 -1.33
CA ARG A 102 -29.95 -7.02 -0.34
C ARG A 102 -30.89 -7.88 0.49
N PRO A 103 -30.79 -7.88 1.84
CA PRO A 103 -31.73 -8.61 2.69
C PRO A 103 -33.18 -8.15 2.46
N VAL A 104 -34.13 -9.08 2.57
CA VAL A 104 -35.58 -8.76 2.44
C VAL A 104 -36.02 -7.79 3.55
N ALA A 105 -35.50 -7.97 4.77
CA ALA A 105 -35.72 -7.09 5.90
C ALA A 105 -34.35 -6.63 6.47
N PRO A 106 -33.71 -5.62 5.89
CA PRO A 106 -32.42 -5.17 6.35
C PRO A 106 -32.49 -4.53 7.73
N VAL A 107 -31.55 -4.88 8.60
CA VAL A 107 -31.39 -4.27 9.91
C VAL A 107 -30.44 -3.08 9.78
N PHE A 108 -30.99 -1.89 9.94
CA PHE A 108 -30.22 -0.65 9.85
C PHE A 108 -29.58 -0.27 11.16
N THR A 109 -28.32 0.13 11.11
CA THR A 109 -27.64 0.79 12.22
C THR A 109 -28.02 2.27 12.24
N VAL A 110 -28.26 2.80 13.44
CA VAL A 110 -28.71 4.18 13.63
C VAL A 110 -27.56 5.07 14.10
N VAL A 111 -27.38 6.19 13.41
CA VAL A 111 -26.44 7.26 13.79
C VAL A 111 -27.27 8.51 14.13
N ASN A 112 -27.18 8.99 15.37
CA ASN A 112 -27.82 10.23 15.75
C ASN A 112 -27.02 11.42 15.21
N LEU A 113 -27.71 12.35 14.56
CA LEU A 113 -27.12 13.59 14.08
C LEU A 113 -27.47 14.72 15.05
N ALA A 114 -26.46 15.34 15.64
CA ALA A 114 -26.62 16.45 16.54
C ALA A 114 -26.83 17.77 15.81
N LEU A 115 -27.63 18.67 16.34
CA LEU A 115 -27.71 20.04 15.84
C LEU A 115 -26.36 20.71 16.03
N PHE A 116 -25.74 21.14 14.92
CA PHE A 116 -24.45 21.80 14.97
C PHE A 116 -24.52 23.27 14.52
N CYS A 117 -25.58 23.64 13.80
CA CYS A 117 -25.80 25.00 13.36
C CYS A 117 -27.30 25.33 13.24
N ASN A 118 -27.67 26.51 13.73
CA ASN A 118 -29.01 27.08 13.61
C ASN A 118 -28.90 28.43 12.89
N CYS A 119 -29.54 28.56 11.74
CA CYS A 119 -29.53 29.80 10.95
C CYS A 119 -30.66 30.70 11.44
N ASP A 120 -30.44 31.49 12.48
CA ASP A 120 -31.43 32.38 13.09
C ASP A 120 -31.38 33.83 12.58
N GLY A 121 -30.70 34.06 11.42
CA GLY A 121 -30.58 35.37 10.80
C GLY A 121 -29.51 36.29 11.37
N SER A 122 -28.93 35.96 12.54
CA SER A 122 -27.94 36.82 13.20
C SER A 122 -26.48 36.33 12.96
N SER A 123 -26.25 35.10 12.48
CA SER A 123 -24.91 34.51 12.36
C SER A 123 -24.75 33.56 11.19
N PHE A 124 -24.80 34.06 9.95
CA PHE A 124 -24.39 33.28 8.78
C PHE A 124 -22.93 32.77 8.87
N SER A 125 -22.08 33.44 9.67
CA SER A 125 -20.69 33.04 9.89
C SER A 125 -20.52 31.86 10.87
N ALA A 126 -21.47 31.61 11.76
CA ALA A 126 -21.39 30.58 12.79
C ALA A 126 -21.51 29.15 12.22
N CYS A 127 -21.99 29.00 10.98
CA CYS A 127 -22.20 27.72 10.32
C CYS A 127 -21.00 27.25 9.48
N GLY A 128 -19.78 27.56 9.90
CA GLY A 128 -18.55 27.10 9.21
C GLY A 128 -18.39 27.62 7.79
N GLY A 129 -18.89 28.83 7.51
CA GLY A 129 -18.79 29.46 6.18
C GLY A 129 -19.73 28.88 5.10
N LYS A 130 -20.57 27.91 5.46
CA LYS A 130 -21.57 27.35 4.53
C LYS A 130 -22.87 28.15 4.59
N ALA A 131 -23.37 28.52 3.40
CA ALA A 131 -24.59 29.31 3.29
C ALA A 131 -25.79 28.63 3.94
N CYS A 132 -26.57 29.42 4.72
CA CYS A 132 -27.95 29.11 5.04
C CYS A 132 -28.84 29.66 3.91
N LEU A 133 -29.82 28.89 3.47
CA LEU A 133 -30.79 29.37 2.46
C LEU A 133 -31.83 30.31 3.06
N SER A 134 -32.14 30.13 4.33
CA SER A 134 -33.09 30.94 5.09
C SER A 134 -32.77 31.02 6.56
N VAL A 135 -33.43 31.97 7.27
CA VAL A 135 -33.35 32.12 8.75
C VAL A 135 -33.93 30.95 9.53
N ASN A 136 -34.61 30.02 8.86
CA ASN A 136 -35.24 28.85 9.49
C ASN A 136 -34.45 27.56 9.19
N ASP A 137 -33.29 27.66 8.62
CA ASP A 137 -32.45 26.49 8.31
C ASP A 137 -31.75 25.97 9.56
N GLN A 138 -31.67 24.66 9.64
CA GLN A 138 -30.96 23.95 10.70
C GLN A 138 -30.08 22.88 10.07
N LYS A 139 -28.85 22.73 10.61
CA LYS A 139 -27.88 21.73 10.15
C LYS A 139 -27.61 20.76 11.27
N PHE A 140 -27.69 19.47 10.95
CA PHE A 140 -27.45 18.36 11.87
C PHE A 140 -26.32 17.52 11.32
N GLN A 141 -25.38 17.16 12.19
CA GLN A 141 -24.17 16.45 11.79
C GLN A 141 -23.74 15.42 12.82
N ASN A 142 -23.16 14.32 12.35
CA ASN A 142 -22.28 13.44 13.11
C ASN A 142 -21.14 13.06 12.19
N VAL A 143 -19.91 13.27 12.65
CA VAL A 143 -18.68 13.06 11.87
C VAL A 143 -17.66 12.21 12.62
N GLN A 144 -18.12 11.50 13.64
CA GLN A 144 -17.32 10.52 14.37
C GLN A 144 -17.32 9.19 13.61
N GLU A 145 -16.25 8.43 13.76
CA GLU A 145 -16.15 7.11 13.15
C GLU A 145 -17.28 6.20 13.65
N ALA A 146 -18.14 5.76 12.75
CA ALA A 146 -19.22 4.84 13.03
C ALA A 146 -18.87 3.39 12.64
N ALA A 147 -18.06 3.18 11.59
CA ALA A 147 -17.62 1.86 11.18
C ALA A 147 -16.38 1.93 10.26
N ASP A 148 -15.43 1.03 10.46
CA ASP A 148 -14.38 0.75 9.48
C ASP A 148 -14.91 -0.28 8.46
N LEU A 149 -15.16 0.17 7.24
CA LEU A 149 -15.72 -0.66 6.18
C LEU A 149 -14.69 -1.62 5.57
N THR A 150 -13.39 -1.42 5.85
CA THR A 150 -12.36 -2.35 5.37
C THR A 150 -12.29 -3.65 6.17
N ASN A 151 -13.01 -3.75 7.29
CA ASN A 151 -13.10 -4.96 8.10
C ASN A 151 -14.01 -6.05 7.49
N TYR A 152 -14.80 -5.71 6.45
CA TYR A 152 -15.57 -6.70 5.72
C TYR A 152 -14.64 -7.67 4.98
N ALA A 153 -15.09 -8.92 4.81
CA ALA A 153 -14.38 -9.93 4.02
C ALA A 153 -14.17 -9.46 2.56
N ASN A 154 -13.29 -10.13 1.82
CA ASN A 154 -13.16 -9.85 0.39
C ASN A 154 -14.49 -10.03 -0.33
N GLY A 155 -14.87 -9.05 -1.11
CA GLY A 155 -16.12 -9.02 -1.82
C GLY A 155 -16.53 -7.64 -2.30
N ASP A 156 -17.62 -7.62 -3.02
CA ASP A 156 -18.29 -6.41 -3.47
C ASP A 156 -19.46 -6.09 -2.56
N TYR A 157 -19.55 -4.85 -2.11
CA TYR A 157 -20.53 -4.41 -1.13
C TYR A 157 -21.33 -3.21 -1.62
N THR A 158 -22.54 -3.09 -1.08
CA THR A 158 -23.37 -1.90 -1.18
C THR A 158 -23.60 -1.33 0.22
N ILE A 159 -23.35 -0.05 0.41
CA ILE A 159 -23.82 0.70 1.56
C ILE A 159 -25.10 1.44 1.17
N GLU A 160 -26.17 1.24 1.95
CA GLU A 160 -27.49 1.82 1.75
C GLU A 160 -27.84 2.67 2.93
N ILE A 161 -28.32 3.90 2.68
CA ILE A 161 -28.65 4.86 3.75
C ILE A 161 -29.95 5.59 3.48
N TYR A 162 -30.56 6.08 4.56
CA TYR A 162 -31.61 7.10 4.54
C TYR A 162 -31.57 7.93 5.81
N TYR A 163 -32.24 9.07 5.79
CA TYR A 163 -32.38 9.93 6.98
C TYR A 163 -33.83 9.95 7.46
N LYS A 164 -33.99 10.08 8.77
CA LYS A 164 -35.27 10.22 9.41
C LYS A 164 -35.25 11.45 10.34
N ILE A 165 -36.22 12.32 10.14
CA ILE A 165 -36.35 13.56 10.87
C ILE A 165 -37.69 13.48 11.65
N ASN A 166 -37.60 13.67 12.94
CA ASN A 166 -38.80 13.81 13.77
C ASN A 166 -38.96 15.28 14.15
N GLY A 167 -40.16 15.79 14.05
CA GLY A 167 -40.48 17.16 14.39
C GLY A 167 -41.97 17.38 14.56
N GLY A 168 -42.39 18.61 14.71
CA GLY A 168 -43.79 18.99 14.82
C GLY A 168 -44.03 20.40 15.27
N GLU A 169 -45.30 20.79 15.36
CA GLU A 169 -45.77 22.09 15.76
C GLU A 169 -45.69 22.24 17.28
N ASN A 170 -45.29 23.41 17.74
CA ASN A 170 -45.25 23.79 19.19
C ASN A 170 -44.48 22.78 20.04
N GLY A 171 -43.41 22.18 19.52
CA GLY A 171 -42.59 21.21 20.24
C GLY A 171 -43.14 19.77 20.25
N ASN A 172 -44.26 19.51 19.57
CA ASN A 172 -44.78 18.15 19.41
C ASN A 172 -43.94 17.41 18.34
N CYS A 173 -43.31 16.30 18.74
CA CYS A 173 -42.37 15.53 17.88
C CYS A 173 -43.04 14.38 17.12
N GLY A 174 -44.35 14.43 16.92
CA GLY A 174 -45.15 13.33 16.34
C GLY A 174 -45.02 13.17 14.82
N LEU A 175 -44.58 14.20 14.10
CA LEU A 175 -44.42 14.14 12.65
C LEU A 175 -43.08 13.54 12.29
N GLN A 176 -43.08 12.75 11.19
CA GLN A 176 -41.88 12.12 10.65
C GLN A 176 -41.70 12.47 9.19
N TYR A 177 -40.47 12.76 8.81
CA TYR A 177 -40.04 12.89 7.42
C TYR A 177 -38.90 11.91 7.16
N ILE A 178 -38.96 11.21 6.01
CA ILE A 178 -37.89 10.32 5.57
C ILE A 178 -37.28 10.94 4.33
N ASP A 179 -35.98 11.22 4.40
CA ASP A 179 -35.19 11.65 3.26
C ASP A 179 -34.48 10.43 2.66
N ASN A 180 -34.92 10.08 1.47
CA ASN A 180 -34.40 8.99 0.67
C ASN A 180 -34.53 9.33 -0.82
N ALA A 181 -33.98 8.52 -1.70
CA ALA A 181 -34.02 8.71 -3.15
C ALA A 181 -35.42 8.38 -3.71
N THR A 182 -36.40 9.23 -3.47
CA THR A 182 -37.82 9.18 -3.93
C THR A 182 -38.60 7.90 -3.60
N THR A 183 -38.12 6.72 -4.01
CA THR A 183 -38.77 5.40 -3.75
C THR A 183 -37.81 4.37 -3.19
N THR A 184 -36.50 4.65 -3.20
CA THR A 184 -35.46 3.76 -2.70
C THR A 184 -34.50 4.56 -1.81
N ASN A 185 -33.73 3.87 -0.94
CA ASN A 185 -32.71 4.54 -0.16
C ASN A 185 -31.51 4.89 -1.04
N TYR A 186 -30.69 5.85 -0.59
CA TYR A 186 -29.43 6.19 -1.24
C TYR A 186 -28.43 5.05 -1.17
N LYS A 187 -27.66 4.80 -2.23
CA LYS A 187 -26.77 3.67 -2.33
C LYS A 187 -25.45 4.03 -3.00
N ALA A 188 -24.36 3.50 -2.45
CA ALA A 188 -23.07 3.51 -3.10
C ALA A 188 -22.41 2.14 -2.94
N ASN A 189 -21.49 1.80 -3.84
CA ASN A 189 -20.82 0.51 -3.86
C ASN A 189 -19.32 0.67 -3.53
N PHE A 190 -18.75 -0.35 -2.93
CA PHE A 190 -17.31 -0.45 -2.72
C PHE A 190 -16.89 -1.92 -2.79
N SER A 191 -15.60 -2.16 -2.96
CA SER A 191 -15.04 -3.52 -2.97
C SER A 191 -13.93 -3.63 -1.94
N ILE A 192 -13.89 -4.76 -1.24
CA ILE A 192 -12.80 -5.10 -0.33
C ILE A 192 -12.02 -6.24 -0.96
N THR A 193 -10.71 -6.08 -1.04
CA THR A 193 -9.80 -7.09 -1.58
C THR A 193 -8.67 -7.33 -0.59
N THR A 194 -8.25 -8.58 -0.46
CA THR A 194 -6.93 -8.81 0.15
C THR A 194 -5.90 -8.29 -0.84
N PRO A 195 -4.98 -7.41 -0.42
CA PRO A 195 -3.87 -7.06 -1.28
C PRO A 195 -3.21 -8.35 -1.74
N LEU A 196 -3.13 -8.58 -3.04
CA LEU A 196 -2.34 -9.69 -3.54
C LEU A 196 -0.91 -9.41 -3.07
N ALA A 197 -0.36 -10.33 -2.27
CA ALA A 197 0.99 -10.16 -1.75
C ALA A 197 1.93 -9.80 -2.90
N LEU A 198 2.79 -8.79 -2.70
CA LEU A 198 3.82 -8.43 -3.67
C LEU A 198 4.53 -9.70 -4.12
N ASN A 199 4.39 -10.05 -5.38
CA ASN A 199 5.11 -11.17 -5.96
C ASN A 199 6.40 -10.66 -6.60
N MET A 200 7.52 -10.86 -5.91
CA MET A 200 8.83 -10.59 -6.49
C MET A 200 9.21 -11.75 -7.41
N ILE A 201 9.10 -11.51 -8.71
CA ILE A 201 9.37 -12.51 -9.75
C ILE A 201 10.86 -12.79 -9.83
N SER A 202 11.71 -11.74 -9.78
CA SER A 202 13.15 -11.90 -9.83
C SER A 202 13.89 -10.75 -9.14
N LEU A 203 15.08 -11.09 -8.62
CA LEU A 203 16.09 -10.13 -8.19
C LEU A 203 17.44 -10.67 -8.64
N ASN A 204 18.14 -9.93 -9.47
CA ASN A 204 19.44 -10.31 -10.01
C ASN A 204 20.32 -9.07 -10.25
N GLY A 205 21.55 -9.30 -10.65
CA GLY A 205 22.47 -8.22 -11.02
C GLY A 205 23.55 -8.69 -11.98
N ILE A 206 24.13 -7.72 -12.64
CA ILE A 206 25.27 -7.92 -13.55
C ILE A 206 26.36 -6.91 -13.23
N VAL A 207 27.62 -7.33 -13.40
CA VAL A 207 28.75 -6.41 -13.41
C VAL A 207 28.88 -5.86 -14.83
N ALA A 208 28.86 -4.55 -14.98
CA ALA A 208 29.05 -3.86 -16.24
C ALA A 208 29.71 -2.50 -15.99
N GLU A 209 30.75 -2.18 -16.77
CA GLU A 209 31.43 -0.87 -16.71
C GLU A 209 31.89 -0.50 -15.28
N GLU A 210 32.54 -1.43 -14.59
CA GLU A 210 33.01 -1.25 -13.22
C GLU A 210 31.91 -0.89 -12.20
N LYS A 211 30.67 -1.28 -12.48
CA LYS A 211 29.49 -1.03 -11.65
C LYS A 211 28.68 -2.32 -11.53
N ILE A 212 27.82 -2.39 -10.52
CA ILE A 212 26.84 -3.48 -10.41
C ILE A 212 25.45 -2.90 -10.73
N LYS A 213 24.83 -3.42 -11.79
CA LYS A 213 23.44 -3.11 -12.15
C LYS A 213 22.53 -4.14 -11.47
N VAL A 214 21.74 -3.69 -10.51
CA VAL A 214 20.75 -4.50 -9.76
C VAL A 214 19.39 -4.32 -10.41
N LYS A 215 18.79 -5.43 -10.87
CA LYS A 215 17.48 -5.45 -11.51
C LYS A 215 16.52 -6.30 -10.70
N TRP A 216 15.31 -5.77 -10.45
CA TRP A 216 14.23 -6.58 -9.89
C TRP A 216 12.95 -6.40 -10.69
N VAL A 217 12.16 -7.47 -10.71
CA VAL A 217 10.87 -7.53 -11.39
C VAL A 217 9.84 -7.97 -10.38
N VAL A 218 8.75 -7.24 -10.32
CA VAL A 218 7.64 -7.49 -9.41
C VAL A 218 6.34 -7.54 -10.19
N GLN A 219 5.37 -8.28 -9.68
CA GLN A 219 4.00 -8.30 -10.15
C GLN A 219 3.12 -7.71 -9.07
N ASN A 220 2.21 -6.81 -9.46
CA ASN A 220 1.26 -6.15 -8.57
C ASN A 220 1.91 -5.36 -7.43
N ASP A 221 2.40 -4.17 -7.75
CA ASP A 221 2.97 -3.24 -6.77
C ASP A 221 2.04 -2.06 -6.42
N VAL A 222 0.72 -2.24 -6.60
CA VAL A 222 -0.32 -1.20 -6.38
C VAL A 222 -0.26 -0.61 -4.98
N ASP A 223 -0.04 -1.45 -3.98
CA ASP A 223 0.02 -1.03 -2.58
C ASP A 223 1.43 -0.68 -2.09
N ILE A 224 2.43 -0.80 -2.96
CA ILE A 224 3.81 -0.45 -2.60
C ILE A 224 4.00 1.06 -2.75
N VAL A 225 4.56 1.69 -1.72
CA VAL A 225 4.92 3.11 -1.73
C VAL A 225 6.32 3.28 -2.33
N LYS A 226 7.28 2.47 -1.86
CA LYS A 226 8.68 2.56 -2.28
C LYS A 226 9.42 1.25 -2.10
N TYR A 227 10.52 1.14 -2.83
CA TYR A 227 11.53 0.10 -2.69
C TYR A 227 12.81 0.68 -2.12
N GLU A 228 13.42 0.00 -1.15
CA GLU A 228 14.75 0.29 -0.63
C GLU A 228 15.70 -0.79 -1.13
N VAL A 229 16.66 -0.42 -1.98
CA VAL A 229 17.76 -1.32 -2.35
C VAL A 229 18.77 -1.32 -1.21
N GLN A 230 19.02 -2.48 -0.67
CA GLN A 230 19.91 -2.67 0.48
C GLN A 230 21.12 -3.50 0.09
N LYS A 231 22.30 -3.09 0.56
CA LYS A 231 23.60 -3.70 0.32
C LYS A 231 24.22 -4.18 1.61
N SER A 232 24.98 -5.29 1.53
CA SER A 232 25.75 -5.85 2.64
C SER A 232 27.09 -6.39 2.14
N GLU A 233 28.10 -6.33 2.99
CA GLU A 233 29.43 -6.93 2.78
C GLU A 233 29.49 -8.36 3.30
N ASN A 234 28.67 -8.70 4.28
CA ASN A 234 28.72 -9.98 4.99
C ASN A 234 27.47 -10.86 4.80
N GLY A 235 26.44 -10.33 4.08
CA GLY A 235 25.16 -11.01 3.88
C GLY A 235 24.23 -11.02 5.10
N VAL A 236 24.59 -10.36 6.20
CA VAL A 236 23.84 -10.31 7.45
C VAL A 236 23.34 -8.91 7.76
N SER A 237 24.25 -7.94 7.80
CA SER A 237 23.94 -6.54 8.09
C SER A 237 23.74 -5.78 6.79
N PHE A 238 22.57 -5.20 6.58
CA PHE A 238 22.18 -4.52 5.34
C PHE A 238 21.93 -3.03 5.58
N ASN A 239 22.50 -2.19 4.73
CA ASN A 239 22.29 -0.75 4.71
C ASN A 239 21.53 -0.36 3.44
N THR A 240 20.57 0.55 3.56
CA THR A 240 19.86 1.12 2.40
C THR A 240 20.80 2.03 1.62
N ILE A 241 20.99 1.74 0.34
CA ILE A 241 21.87 2.49 -0.56
C ILE A 241 21.08 3.26 -1.63
N ASN A 242 19.80 2.92 -1.82
CA ASN A 242 18.92 3.64 -2.75
C ASN A 242 17.46 3.46 -2.35
N ILE A 243 16.65 4.46 -2.70
CA ILE A 243 15.18 4.44 -2.55
C ILE A 243 14.57 4.74 -3.92
N THR A 244 13.64 3.91 -4.36
CA THR A 244 12.91 4.03 -5.62
C THR A 244 11.42 4.04 -5.35
N THR A 245 10.69 5.04 -5.86
CA THR A 245 9.22 5.09 -5.78
C THR A 245 8.63 3.94 -6.59
N ALA A 246 7.58 3.30 -6.10
CA ALA A 246 6.87 2.25 -6.81
C ALA A 246 6.02 2.82 -7.96
N ASN A 247 5.89 2.05 -9.05
CA ASN A 247 5.04 2.41 -10.19
C ASN A 247 3.54 2.27 -9.87
N GLN A 248 3.20 1.51 -8.84
CA GLN A 248 1.83 1.25 -8.38
C GLN A 248 0.93 0.64 -9.47
N LEU A 249 1.45 -0.35 -10.19
CA LEU A 249 0.75 -1.04 -11.26
C LEU A 249 0.26 -2.42 -10.81
N SER A 250 -0.93 -2.81 -11.27
CA SER A 250 -1.45 -4.19 -11.09
C SER A 250 -0.78 -5.23 -12.01
N THR A 251 0.04 -4.77 -12.95
CA THR A 251 0.79 -5.60 -13.91
C THR A 251 2.24 -5.81 -13.45
N ILE A 252 3.11 -6.21 -14.37
CA ILE A 252 4.54 -6.38 -14.11
C ILE A 252 5.26 -5.03 -14.16
N SER A 253 6.00 -4.73 -13.09
CA SER A 253 6.88 -3.58 -12.98
C SER A 253 8.34 -4.02 -12.99
N ASN A 254 9.17 -3.31 -13.76
CA ASN A 254 10.61 -3.54 -13.87
C ASN A 254 11.37 -2.37 -13.26
N TYR A 255 12.36 -2.67 -12.44
CA TYR A 255 13.19 -1.68 -11.76
C TYR A 255 14.66 -1.96 -11.98
N LEU A 256 15.45 -0.90 -12.02
CA LEU A 256 16.89 -0.94 -12.19
C LEU A 256 17.54 0.07 -11.26
N PHE A 257 18.58 -0.36 -10.56
CA PHE A 257 19.48 0.48 -9.79
C PHE A 257 20.91 0.19 -10.19
N THR A 258 21.77 1.21 -10.25
CA THR A 258 23.19 1.06 -10.51
C THR A 258 23.99 1.43 -9.27
N ASP A 259 24.69 0.43 -8.69
CA ASP A 259 25.68 0.67 -7.65
C ASP A 259 26.99 1.12 -8.31
N PHE A 260 27.33 2.38 -8.11
CA PHE A 260 28.54 3.00 -8.65
C PHE A 260 29.78 2.73 -7.77
N ASN A 261 29.59 2.23 -6.57
CA ASN A 261 30.66 1.95 -5.61
C ASN A 261 30.54 0.52 -5.07
N PRO A 262 30.64 -0.51 -5.94
CA PRO A 262 30.64 -1.89 -5.48
C PRO A 262 31.90 -2.17 -4.69
N ILE A 263 31.81 -3.07 -3.71
CA ILE A 263 32.93 -3.50 -2.89
C ILE A 263 33.65 -4.62 -3.63
N MET A 264 34.98 -4.55 -3.64
CA MET A 264 35.77 -5.67 -4.18
C MET A 264 35.47 -6.95 -3.44
N GLY A 265 35.19 -8.02 -4.19
CA GLY A 265 34.77 -9.30 -3.63
C GLY A 265 33.26 -9.53 -3.75
N THR A 266 32.71 -10.23 -2.79
CA THR A 266 31.29 -10.57 -2.80
C THR A 266 30.44 -9.44 -2.25
N ASN A 267 29.50 -8.96 -3.07
CA ASN A 267 28.47 -8.00 -2.67
C ASN A 267 27.15 -8.74 -2.53
N TYR A 268 26.40 -8.41 -1.49
CA TYR A 268 25.07 -8.96 -1.21
C TYR A 268 24.05 -7.85 -1.37
N TYR A 269 22.95 -8.13 -2.04
CA TYR A 269 21.86 -7.19 -2.24
C TYR A 269 20.52 -7.84 -1.89
N ARG A 270 19.61 -7.03 -1.38
CA ARG A 270 18.20 -7.35 -1.24
C ARG A 270 17.35 -6.11 -1.49
N VAL A 271 16.08 -6.31 -1.78
CA VAL A 271 15.13 -5.24 -1.94
C VAL A 271 14.07 -5.35 -0.84
N LYS A 272 13.84 -4.23 -0.15
CA LYS A 272 12.80 -4.07 0.86
C LYS A 272 11.70 -3.21 0.25
N ALA A 273 10.50 -3.74 0.13
CA ALA A 273 9.31 -3.03 -0.31
C ALA A 273 8.52 -2.55 0.90
N LEU A 274 8.16 -1.28 0.94
CA LEU A 274 7.31 -0.68 1.96
C LEU A 274 5.91 -0.52 1.39
N ASN A 275 4.94 -1.16 2.03
CA ASN A 275 3.53 -1.07 1.68
C ASN A 275 2.89 0.22 2.24
N ARG A 276 1.74 0.61 1.68
CA ARG A 276 0.94 1.76 2.13
C ARG A 276 0.45 1.61 3.58
N ASN A 277 0.21 0.39 4.04
CA ASN A 277 -0.15 0.06 5.43
C ASN A 277 1.05 -0.12 6.36
N GLU A 278 2.24 0.40 5.98
CA GLU A 278 3.52 0.33 6.70
C GLU A 278 4.11 -1.09 6.84
N SER A 279 3.45 -2.12 6.36
CA SER A 279 4.02 -3.47 6.33
C SER A 279 5.20 -3.55 5.35
N VAL A 280 6.09 -4.50 5.59
CA VAL A 280 7.35 -4.64 4.86
C VAL A 280 7.47 -6.01 4.22
N ASN A 281 7.81 -6.05 2.93
CA ASN A 281 8.20 -7.25 2.22
C ASN A 281 9.69 -7.19 1.88
N ILE A 282 10.44 -8.23 2.21
CA ILE A 282 11.88 -8.31 1.94
C ILE A 282 12.14 -9.45 0.96
N SER A 283 12.89 -9.18 -0.10
CA SER A 283 13.30 -10.17 -1.09
C SER A 283 14.27 -11.21 -0.51
N LYS A 284 14.49 -12.29 -1.25
CA LYS A 284 15.67 -13.12 -1.05
C LYS A 284 16.93 -12.29 -1.31
N VAL A 285 18.01 -12.64 -0.61
CA VAL A 285 19.32 -12.05 -0.84
C VAL A 285 19.92 -12.67 -2.09
N PHE A 286 20.42 -11.86 -3.02
CA PHE A 286 21.30 -12.35 -4.06
C PHE A 286 22.71 -11.85 -3.84
N ARG A 287 23.68 -12.62 -4.30
CA ARG A 287 25.11 -12.31 -4.21
C ARG A 287 25.73 -12.21 -5.58
N ILE A 288 26.64 -11.28 -5.73
CA ILE A 288 27.41 -11.08 -6.94
C ILE A 288 28.85 -10.74 -6.60
N TYR A 289 29.77 -11.35 -7.30
CA TYR A 289 31.20 -11.06 -7.15
C TYR A 289 31.57 -9.87 -8.05
N TYR A 290 32.22 -8.88 -7.47
CA TYR A 290 32.78 -7.75 -8.17
C TYR A 290 34.29 -7.77 -8.03
N GLY A 291 34.99 -7.86 -9.14
CA GLY A 291 36.44 -7.92 -9.21
C GLY A 291 36.91 -8.51 -10.53
N ILE A 292 38.19 -8.57 -10.71
CA ILE A 292 38.80 -9.10 -11.93
C ILE A 292 38.66 -10.61 -11.91
N VAL A 293 37.83 -11.13 -12.82
CA VAL A 293 37.70 -12.56 -13.10
C VAL A 293 38.59 -12.85 -14.32
N GLY A 294 39.81 -13.20 -14.07
CA GLY A 294 40.76 -13.59 -15.09
C GLY A 294 41.87 -14.49 -14.51
N ASN A 295 42.69 -15.09 -15.35
CA ASN A 295 43.91 -15.75 -14.92
C ASN A 295 44.85 -14.69 -14.33
N THR A 296 44.78 -14.52 -13.02
CA THR A 296 45.59 -13.54 -12.27
C THR A 296 46.88 -14.13 -11.77
N ILE A 297 47.01 -15.46 -11.82
CA ILE A 297 48.21 -16.19 -11.42
C ILE A 297 48.66 -17.08 -12.61
N PHE A 298 49.85 -16.89 -13.02
CA PHE A 298 50.51 -17.72 -14.03
C PHE A 298 51.71 -18.43 -13.41
N ILE A 299 51.87 -19.71 -13.68
CA ILE A 299 52.94 -20.55 -13.14
C ILE A 299 53.75 -21.14 -14.28
N TYR A 300 55.06 -20.95 -14.22
CA TYR A 300 55.95 -21.51 -15.24
C TYR A 300 57.30 -22.00 -14.62
N PRO A 301 57.90 -22.96 -15.30
CA PRO A 301 57.31 -23.76 -16.41
C PRO A 301 56.08 -24.53 -15.89
N ASN A 302 55.14 -24.93 -16.74
CA ASN A 302 54.06 -25.83 -16.39
C ASN A 302 53.93 -26.87 -17.55
N PRO A 303 54.31 -28.11 -17.35
CA PRO A 303 54.73 -28.79 -16.10
C PRO A 303 56.04 -28.26 -15.51
N SER A 304 56.08 -28.21 -14.18
CA SER A 304 57.18 -27.66 -13.42
C SER A 304 58.04 -28.75 -12.76
N GLY A 305 59.25 -28.35 -12.34
CA GLY A 305 60.03 -29.05 -11.33
C GLY A 305 59.77 -28.54 -9.93
N ASN A 306 60.79 -28.54 -9.10
CA ASN A 306 60.71 -28.12 -7.70
C ASN A 306 60.67 -26.57 -7.48
N ASP A 307 61.05 -25.82 -8.52
CA ASP A 307 61.08 -24.37 -8.52
C ASP A 307 59.97 -23.82 -9.43
N LEU A 308 59.19 -22.91 -8.92
CA LEU A 308 58.12 -22.25 -9.64
C LEU A 308 58.42 -20.76 -9.82
N ALA A 309 58.26 -20.23 -11.02
CA ALA A 309 58.06 -18.80 -11.22
C ALA A 309 56.56 -18.53 -11.27
N VAL A 310 56.10 -17.73 -10.36
CA VAL A 310 54.68 -17.38 -10.21
C VAL A 310 54.53 -15.90 -10.56
N ARG A 311 53.95 -15.61 -11.72
CA ARG A 311 53.58 -14.25 -12.11
C ARG A 311 52.16 -13.95 -11.61
N ILE A 312 52.03 -12.89 -10.88
CA ILE A 312 50.76 -12.43 -10.28
C ILE A 312 50.45 -11.10 -10.98
N VAL A 313 49.33 -11.04 -11.69
CA VAL A 313 48.86 -9.86 -12.42
C VAL A 313 47.45 -9.50 -11.99
N ALA A 314 47.11 -8.21 -11.97
CA ALA A 314 45.78 -7.72 -11.68
C ALA A 314 45.21 -8.21 -10.31
N VAL A 315 46.10 -8.44 -9.35
CA VAL A 315 45.74 -8.73 -7.93
C VAL A 315 45.76 -7.43 -7.16
N TYR A 316 44.80 -7.27 -6.27
CA TYR A 316 44.73 -6.05 -5.46
C TYR A 316 45.85 -5.97 -4.42
N LYS A 317 46.17 -4.73 -4.04
CA LYS A 317 47.06 -4.49 -2.93
C LYS A 317 46.47 -5.07 -1.64
N GLY A 318 47.24 -5.90 -0.95
CA GLY A 318 46.77 -6.54 0.27
C GLY A 318 47.78 -7.51 0.90
N ASN A 319 47.41 -8.03 2.07
CA ASN A 319 48.16 -9.05 2.79
C ASN A 319 47.48 -10.39 2.58
N TYR A 320 48.14 -11.25 1.81
CA TYR A 320 47.61 -12.56 1.43
C TYR A 320 48.31 -13.68 2.19
N GLN A 321 47.62 -14.82 2.31
CA GLN A 321 48.23 -16.10 2.60
C GLN A 321 48.43 -16.85 1.28
N LEU A 322 49.66 -17.06 0.88
CA LEU A 322 50.00 -17.91 -0.26
C LEU A 322 50.12 -19.35 0.26
N SER A 323 49.45 -20.28 -0.40
CA SER A 323 49.49 -21.69 -0.08
C SER A 323 49.57 -22.54 -1.32
N VAL A 324 50.34 -23.65 -1.24
CA VAL A 324 50.37 -24.70 -2.28
C VAL A 324 49.84 -25.99 -1.64
N LEU A 325 48.87 -26.61 -2.29
CA LEU A 325 48.23 -27.84 -1.86
C LEU A 325 48.40 -28.92 -2.94
N ASN A 326 48.59 -30.17 -2.49
CA ASN A 326 48.51 -31.32 -3.39
C ASN A 326 47.02 -31.69 -3.70
N ASN A 327 46.84 -32.75 -4.52
CA ASN A 327 45.48 -33.14 -4.93
C ASN A 327 44.64 -33.71 -3.78
N ASN A 328 45.26 -34.18 -2.70
CA ASN A 328 44.61 -34.70 -1.50
C ASN A 328 44.24 -33.56 -0.51
N GLY A 329 44.52 -32.29 -0.86
CA GLY A 329 44.27 -31.13 0.00
C GLY A 329 45.34 -30.89 1.05
N GLN A 330 46.43 -31.67 1.06
CA GLN A 330 47.54 -31.49 1.96
C GLN A 330 48.37 -30.26 1.58
N GLN A 331 48.61 -29.39 2.57
CA GLN A 331 49.39 -28.16 2.40
C GLN A 331 50.90 -28.46 2.34
N ILE A 332 51.55 -28.05 1.26
CA ILE A 332 52.98 -28.23 1.03
C ILE A 332 53.75 -26.94 1.40
N VAL A 333 53.21 -25.81 1.00
CA VAL A 333 53.77 -24.47 1.29
C VAL A 333 52.67 -23.61 1.91
N SER A 334 53.05 -22.81 2.87
CA SER A 334 52.18 -21.74 3.39
C SER A 334 53.05 -20.58 3.86
N MET A 335 52.83 -19.41 3.31
CA MET A 335 53.60 -18.22 3.67
C MET A 335 52.80 -16.93 3.51
N PRO A 336 53.02 -15.94 4.38
CA PRO A 336 52.45 -14.62 4.16
C PRO A 336 53.02 -13.99 2.88
N PHE A 337 52.15 -13.32 2.12
CA PHE A 337 52.53 -12.64 0.89
C PHE A 337 51.89 -11.24 0.82
N VAL A 338 52.74 -10.22 0.73
CA VAL A 338 52.28 -8.83 0.59
C VAL A 338 52.34 -8.45 -0.87
N HIS A 339 51.18 -8.04 -1.43
CA HIS A 339 51.05 -7.55 -2.79
C HIS A 339 50.82 -6.04 -2.79
N ASP A 340 51.56 -5.32 -3.62
CA ASP A 340 51.52 -3.85 -3.68
C ASP A 340 50.52 -3.30 -4.71
N GLY A 341 49.84 -4.19 -5.45
CA GLY A 341 48.87 -3.85 -6.50
C GLY A 341 49.47 -3.85 -7.92
N ASN A 342 50.78 -3.99 -8.06
CA ASN A 342 51.47 -4.03 -9.35
C ASN A 342 51.76 -5.47 -9.81
N ASP A 343 51.87 -5.69 -11.11
CA ASP A 343 52.32 -6.99 -11.66
C ASP A 343 53.64 -7.41 -11.01
N LYS A 344 53.68 -8.62 -10.51
CA LYS A 344 54.83 -9.14 -9.78
C LYS A 344 55.10 -10.58 -10.12
N THR A 345 56.39 -10.92 -10.29
CA THR A 345 56.84 -12.32 -10.39
C THR A 345 57.62 -12.69 -9.14
N ILE A 346 57.25 -13.81 -8.54
CA ILE A 346 57.93 -14.40 -7.36
C ILE A 346 58.41 -15.77 -7.71
N HIS A 347 59.49 -16.21 -7.02
CA HIS A 347 59.98 -17.57 -7.14
C HIS A 347 59.71 -18.35 -5.85
N ILE A 348 59.17 -19.54 -6.01
CA ILE A 348 58.83 -20.42 -4.89
C ILE A 348 59.60 -21.74 -5.07
N THR A 349 60.52 -22.06 -4.18
CA THR A 349 61.17 -23.36 -4.12
C THR A 349 60.42 -24.23 -3.17
N MET A 350 60.06 -25.44 -3.57
CA MET A 350 59.38 -26.41 -2.73
C MET A 350 60.31 -26.96 -1.68
N PRO A 351 59.83 -27.20 -0.45
CA PRO A 351 60.66 -27.62 0.69
C PRO A 351 61.25 -29.02 0.54
N PHE A 352 60.73 -29.82 -0.40
CA PHE A 352 61.23 -31.15 -0.77
C PHE A 352 60.80 -31.49 -2.19
N LEU A 353 61.36 -32.61 -2.73
CA LEU A 353 60.99 -33.06 -4.06
C LEU A 353 59.51 -33.51 -4.05
N LEU A 354 58.72 -32.88 -4.93
CA LEU A 354 57.31 -33.18 -5.03
C LEU A 354 57.06 -34.42 -5.88
N ALA A 355 56.09 -35.22 -5.52
CA ALA A 355 55.61 -36.32 -6.34
C ALA A 355 54.94 -35.77 -7.62
N LYS A 356 55.02 -36.52 -8.72
CA LYS A 356 54.32 -36.16 -9.99
C LYS A 356 52.84 -36.08 -9.72
N GLY A 357 52.21 -34.98 -10.18
CA GLY A 357 50.78 -34.79 -9.99
C GLY A 357 50.33 -33.35 -10.14
N ILE A 358 49.05 -33.16 -9.92
CA ILE A 358 48.41 -31.83 -9.97
C ILE A 358 48.50 -31.19 -8.58
N TYR A 359 48.94 -29.94 -8.57
CA TYR A 359 49.00 -29.08 -7.39
C TYR A 359 48.21 -27.81 -7.63
N ARG A 360 47.81 -27.14 -6.54
CA ARG A 360 47.06 -25.91 -6.60
C ARG A 360 47.73 -24.87 -5.73
N LEU A 361 47.99 -23.71 -6.34
CA LEU A 361 48.45 -22.51 -5.65
C LEU A 361 47.23 -21.67 -5.32
N PHE A 362 47.12 -21.19 -4.10
CA PHE A 362 46.10 -20.28 -3.60
C PHE A 362 46.73 -19.01 -3.08
N LEU A 363 46.06 -17.90 -3.33
CA LEU A 363 46.34 -16.59 -2.76
C LEU A 363 45.07 -16.11 -2.10
N ILE A 364 45.04 -16.00 -0.78
CA ILE A 364 43.81 -15.77 0.00
C ILE A 364 44.04 -14.63 0.98
N ASP A 365 43.10 -13.68 1.05
CA ASP A 365 42.96 -12.74 2.13
C ASP A 365 41.53 -12.80 2.71
N LYS A 366 41.12 -11.83 3.53
CA LYS A 366 39.77 -11.77 4.11
C LYS A 366 38.66 -11.61 3.06
N SER A 367 38.98 -11.06 1.89
CA SER A 367 38.00 -10.63 0.87
C SER A 367 38.27 -11.23 -0.50
N GLN A 368 39.50 -11.70 -0.77
CA GLN A 368 39.97 -12.13 -2.08
C GLN A 368 40.43 -13.58 -2.09
N PHE A 369 40.13 -14.27 -3.18
CA PHE A 369 40.49 -15.66 -3.38
C PHE A 369 40.93 -15.86 -4.83
N TYR A 370 42.21 -16.18 -5.02
CA TYR A 370 42.80 -16.52 -6.33
C TYR A 370 43.34 -17.93 -6.28
N LYS A 371 43.20 -18.65 -7.40
CA LYS A 371 43.60 -20.05 -7.53
C LYS A 371 44.18 -20.35 -8.90
N GLN A 372 45.28 -21.08 -8.96
CA GLN A 372 45.86 -21.60 -10.17
C GLN A 372 46.32 -23.03 -9.97
N SER A 373 45.97 -23.94 -10.88
CA SER A 373 46.50 -25.31 -10.90
C SER A 373 47.74 -25.41 -11.76
N PHE A 374 48.67 -26.28 -11.36
CA PHE A 374 49.88 -26.59 -12.12
C PHE A 374 50.26 -28.07 -11.97
N LEU A 375 51.11 -28.56 -12.87
CA LEU A 375 51.55 -29.95 -12.93
C LEU A 375 53.01 -30.05 -12.52
N ILE A 376 53.34 -31.01 -11.66
CA ILE A 376 54.69 -31.46 -11.36
C ILE A 376 54.98 -32.74 -12.17
N LYS A 377 56.12 -32.78 -12.91
CA LYS A 377 56.51 -33.90 -13.73
C LYS A 377 57.65 -34.72 -13.18
#